data_6c46e8ef076d7c0b5d061d76c4b1ba59
#
_entry.id   6c46e8ef076d7c0b5d061d76c4b1ba59
#
_cell.length_a   1.000
_cell.length_b   1.000
_cell.length_c   1.000
_cell.angle_alpha   90.00
_cell.angle_beta   90.00
_cell.angle_gamma   90.00
#
_symmetry.space_group_name_H-M   'P 1'
#
loop_
_entity.id
_entity.type
_entity.pdbx_description
1 polymer ?
#
loop_
_entity_poly.entity_id
_entity_poly.type
_entity_poly.pdbx_seq_one_letter_code
_entity_poly.pdbx_strand_id
1 'polypeptide(L)'
;MTHTAVIPDYLKPAMERLETAREEHLINARRMDETTAAISQVKAQKKELEQENGNDSGAWRAAFRAGGAVITDELKQRHLARVARRELAQECDSMNEVLSFELDRLKGACDRTAKAYRQAHHSVLSQYAEHELNAALRETCSALVRAMKLNILVLN
;
A
#
# COMPACT_ATOMS: atom_id res chain seq x y z
N MET A 1 3.36 -16.94 -29.59
CA MET A 1 1.89 -17.16 -29.63
C MET A 1 1.42 -17.27 -28.18
N THR A 2 0.86 -16.21 -27.64
CA THR A 2 0.29 -16.20 -26.29
C THR A 2 -1.03 -16.94 -26.34
N HIS A 3 -1.07 -18.17 -25.87
CA HIS A 3 -2.32 -18.88 -25.60
C HIS A 3 -3.08 -18.10 -24.53
N THR A 4 -4.06 -17.32 -24.94
CA THR A 4 -5.05 -16.77 -24.02
C THR A 4 -5.87 -17.96 -23.51
N ALA A 5 -5.52 -18.47 -22.34
CA ALA A 5 -6.26 -19.57 -21.71
C ALA A 5 -7.70 -19.10 -21.49
N VAL A 6 -8.65 -19.76 -22.13
CA VAL A 6 -10.08 -19.48 -21.97
C VAL A 6 -10.46 -19.92 -20.55
N ILE A 7 -10.88 -18.94 -19.73
CA ILE A 7 -11.31 -19.21 -18.35
C ILE A 7 -12.63 -19.99 -18.40
N PRO A 8 -12.72 -21.17 -17.80
CA PRO A 8 -13.95 -21.93 -17.72
C PRO A 8 -15.09 -21.17 -17.05
N ASP A 9 -16.33 -21.36 -17.51
CA ASP A 9 -17.49 -20.61 -17.01
C ASP A 9 -17.71 -20.75 -15.51
N TYR A 10 -17.43 -21.92 -14.94
CA TYR A 10 -17.56 -22.16 -13.50
C TYR A 10 -16.56 -21.37 -12.64
N LEU A 11 -15.42 -20.94 -13.20
CA LEU A 11 -14.41 -20.13 -12.49
C LEU A 11 -14.62 -18.63 -12.64
N LYS A 12 -15.39 -18.17 -13.62
CA LYS A 12 -15.58 -16.74 -13.89
C LYS A 12 -15.96 -15.93 -12.67
N PRO A 13 -16.96 -16.31 -11.84
CA PRO A 13 -17.33 -15.53 -10.67
C PRO A 13 -16.25 -15.49 -9.58
N ALA A 14 -15.44 -16.54 -9.48
CA ALA A 14 -14.32 -16.57 -8.54
C ALA A 14 -13.15 -15.70 -9.03
N MET A 15 -12.89 -15.69 -10.34
CA MET A 15 -11.88 -14.85 -10.96
C MET A 15 -12.24 -13.37 -10.88
N GLU A 16 -13.50 -12.99 -11.08
CA GLU A 16 -13.99 -11.61 -10.90
C GLU A 16 -13.77 -11.12 -9.47
N ARG A 17 -14.09 -11.97 -8.47
CA ARG A 17 -13.81 -11.65 -7.06
C ARG A 17 -12.32 -11.50 -6.77
N LEU A 18 -11.50 -12.35 -7.36
CA LEU A 18 -10.05 -12.27 -7.23
C LEU A 18 -9.51 -10.96 -7.80
N GLU A 19 -9.96 -10.56 -8.98
CA GLU A 19 -9.51 -9.33 -9.63
C GLU A 19 -9.97 -8.10 -8.84
N THR A 20 -11.22 -8.06 -8.37
CA THR A 20 -11.72 -6.99 -7.50
C THR A 20 -10.88 -6.87 -6.23
N ALA A 21 -10.61 -7.98 -5.55
CA ALA A 21 -9.80 -7.98 -4.32
C ALA A 21 -8.34 -7.55 -4.59
N ARG A 22 -7.80 -7.89 -5.76
CA ARG A 22 -6.48 -7.45 -6.21
C ARG A 22 -6.43 -5.95 -6.43
N GLU A 23 -7.41 -5.40 -7.15
CA GLU A 23 -7.51 -3.96 -7.42
C GLU A 23 -7.64 -3.15 -6.12
N GLU A 24 -8.50 -3.57 -5.20
CA GLU A 24 -8.65 -2.92 -3.90
C GLU A 24 -7.34 -2.93 -3.10
N HIS A 25 -6.63 -4.05 -3.11
CA HIS A 25 -5.34 -4.16 -2.43
C HIS A 25 -4.28 -3.24 -3.06
N LEU A 26 -4.19 -3.19 -4.38
CA LEU A 26 -3.25 -2.32 -5.10
C LEU A 26 -3.53 -0.83 -4.86
N ILE A 27 -4.79 -0.42 -4.79
CA ILE A 27 -5.18 0.96 -4.46
C ILE A 27 -4.69 1.33 -3.05
N ASN A 28 -4.95 0.48 -2.05
CA ASN A 28 -4.52 0.74 -0.68
C ASN A 28 -2.99 0.72 -0.53
N ALA A 29 -2.30 -0.21 -1.20
CA ALA A 29 -0.83 -0.26 -1.20
C ALA A 29 -0.23 1.02 -1.79
N ARG A 30 -0.73 1.50 -2.92
CA ARG A 30 -0.28 2.75 -3.54
C ARG A 30 -0.48 3.95 -2.60
N ARG A 31 -1.66 4.07 -1.97
CA ARG A 31 -1.92 5.15 -1.01
C ARG A 31 -0.99 5.08 0.20
N MET A 32 -0.66 3.89 0.67
CA MET A 32 0.31 3.70 1.76
C MET A 32 1.71 4.17 1.36
N ASP A 33 2.16 3.84 0.14
CA ASP A 33 3.45 4.27 -0.40
C ASP A 33 3.50 5.80 -0.58
N GLU A 34 2.44 6.40 -1.12
CA GLU A 34 2.30 7.86 -1.28
C GLU A 34 2.37 8.58 0.08
N THR A 35 1.66 8.07 1.09
CA THR A 35 1.68 8.65 2.45
C THR A 35 3.07 8.50 3.09
N THR A 36 3.74 7.37 2.88
CA THR A 36 5.11 7.15 3.36
C THR A 36 6.10 8.13 2.71
N ALA A 37 5.96 8.36 1.42
CA ALA A 37 6.76 9.35 0.69
C ALA A 37 6.50 10.77 1.20
N ALA A 38 5.23 11.14 1.43
CA ALA A 38 4.85 12.43 1.98
C ALA A 38 5.46 12.67 3.38
N ILE A 39 5.43 11.67 4.28
CA ILE A 39 6.08 11.75 5.59
C ILE A 39 7.58 12.02 5.45
N SER A 40 8.24 11.31 4.53
CA SER A 40 9.67 11.49 4.29
C SER A 40 9.98 12.89 3.78
N GLN A 41 9.16 13.43 2.90
CA GLN A 41 9.29 14.78 2.36
C GLN A 41 9.08 15.85 3.43
N VAL A 42 8.04 15.73 4.27
CA VAL A 42 7.78 16.67 5.37
C VAL A 42 8.94 16.68 6.36
N LYS A 43 9.50 15.51 6.70
CA LYS A 43 10.69 15.42 7.57
C LYS A 43 11.93 16.08 6.97
N ALA A 44 12.14 15.93 5.65
CA ALA A 44 13.25 16.57 4.96
C ALA A 44 13.10 18.10 4.96
N GLN A 45 11.90 18.61 4.64
CA GLN A 45 11.61 20.05 4.68
C GLN A 45 11.80 20.64 6.07
N LYS A 46 11.30 19.97 7.12
CA LYS A 46 11.53 20.41 8.50
C LYS A 46 13.02 20.53 8.81
N LYS A 47 13.80 19.51 8.47
CA LYS A 47 15.23 19.50 8.72
C LYS A 47 15.94 20.66 8.01
N GLU A 48 15.55 20.97 6.78
CA GLU A 48 16.09 22.10 6.02
C GLU A 48 15.78 23.43 6.71
N LEU A 49 14.51 23.66 7.11
CA LEU A 49 14.09 24.86 7.83
C LEU A 49 14.84 25.04 9.17
N GLU A 50 15.05 23.96 9.89
CA GLU A 50 15.80 23.97 11.16
C GLU A 50 17.29 24.28 10.96
N GLN A 51 17.92 23.74 9.91
CA GLN A 51 19.31 24.03 9.55
C GLN A 51 19.49 25.50 9.15
N GLU A 52 18.62 26.04 8.29
CA GLU A 52 18.65 27.44 7.92
C GLU A 52 18.47 28.35 9.13
N ASN A 53 17.56 28.03 10.04
CA ASN A 53 17.35 28.78 11.28
C ASN A 53 18.56 28.76 12.20
N GLY A 54 19.24 27.62 12.30
CA GLY A 54 20.48 27.49 13.08
C GLY A 54 21.58 28.40 12.56
N ASN A 55 21.78 28.40 11.23
CA ASN A 55 22.80 29.24 10.57
C ASN A 55 22.49 30.73 10.71
N ASP A 56 21.25 31.14 10.52
CA ASP A 56 20.82 32.54 10.62
C ASP A 56 20.90 33.10 12.05
N SER A 57 20.72 32.27 13.07
CA SER A 57 20.77 32.70 14.47
C SER A 57 22.15 33.26 14.88
N GLY A 58 23.22 32.61 14.41
CA GLY A 58 24.59 33.08 14.66
C GLY A 58 24.89 34.36 13.88
N ALA A 59 24.52 34.42 12.61
CA ALA A 59 24.73 35.59 11.74
C ALA A 59 23.96 36.83 12.25
N TRP A 60 22.73 36.67 12.70
CA TRP A 60 21.93 37.75 13.27
C TRP A 60 22.58 38.36 14.53
N ARG A 61 23.05 37.52 15.47
CA ARG A 61 23.73 37.97 16.68
C ARG A 61 25.04 38.70 16.40
N ALA A 62 25.81 38.22 15.40
CA ALA A 62 27.05 38.88 14.97
C ALA A 62 26.75 40.24 14.35
N ALA A 63 25.77 40.35 13.46
CA ALA A 63 25.37 41.59 12.84
C ALA A 63 24.81 42.63 13.84
N PHE A 64 24.05 42.18 14.85
CA PHE A 64 23.54 43.07 15.93
C PHE A 64 24.68 43.65 16.76
N ARG A 65 25.69 42.85 17.10
CA ARG A 65 26.87 43.36 17.86
C ARG A 65 27.71 44.30 17.01
N ALA A 66 27.93 44.00 15.74
CA ALA A 66 28.72 44.84 14.83
C ALA A 66 28.05 46.20 14.57
N GLY A 67 26.71 46.24 14.57
CA GLY A 67 25.94 47.46 14.40
C GLY A 67 25.73 48.31 15.66
N GLY A 68 26.50 48.05 16.73
CA GLY A 68 26.42 48.83 17.95
C GLY A 68 25.11 48.61 18.75
N ALA A 69 24.52 47.42 18.64
CA ALA A 69 23.25 47.06 19.28
C ALA A 69 22.03 47.88 18.81
N VAL A 70 22.08 48.43 17.60
CA VAL A 70 20.94 49.12 16.96
C VAL A 70 20.16 48.14 16.12
N ILE A 71 18.84 48.12 16.28
CA ILE A 71 17.94 47.26 15.47
C ILE A 71 17.67 47.99 14.15
N THR A 72 18.31 47.56 13.08
CA THR A 72 18.06 48.01 11.73
C THR A 72 16.87 47.31 11.09
N ASP A 73 16.30 47.84 10.03
CA ASP A 73 15.19 47.22 9.28
C ASP A 73 15.61 45.89 8.67
N GLU A 74 16.87 45.77 8.27
CA GLU A 74 17.44 44.49 7.79
C GLU A 74 17.44 43.41 8.89
N LEU A 75 17.84 43.80 10.13
CA LEU A 75 17.81 42.87 11.28
C LEU A 75 16.38 42.48 11.65
N LYS A 76 15.41 43.38 11.53
CA LYS A 76 13.99 43.09 11.71
C LYS A 76 13.51 42.07 10.69
N GLN A 77 13.82 42.27 9.40
CA GLN A 77 13.42 41.33 8.33
C GLN A 77 14.03 39.97 8.52
N ARG A 78 15.32 39.86 8.87
CA ARG A 78 15.95 38.58 9.19
C ARG A 78 15.30 37.89 10.39
N HIS A 79 14.90 38.65 11.41
CA HIS A 79 14.18 38.11 12.55
C HIS A 79 12.82 37.56 12.16
N LEU A 80 12.04 38.30 11.35
CA LEU A 80 10.73 37.85 10.85
C LEU A 80 10.86 36.58 10.01
N ALA A 81 11.85 36.51 9.12
CA ALA A 81 12.11 35.30 8.31
C ALA A 81 12.44 34.10 9.18
N ARG A 82 13.22 34.29 10.28
CA ARG A 82 13.53 33.23 11.23
C ARG A 82 12.29 32.75 12.01
N VAL A 83 11.43 33.66 12.42
CA VAL A 83 10.15 33.33 13.09
C VAL A 83 9.26 32.54 12.14
N ALA A 84 9.10 33.00 10.90
CA ALA A 84 8.30 32.31 9.89
C ALA A 84 8.81 30.88 9.63
N ARG A 85 10.13 30.68 9.49
CA ARG A 85 10.71 29.32 9.32
C ARG A 85 10.48 28.43 10.54
N ARG A 86 10.51 29.00 11.75
CA ARG A 86 10.21 28.25 12.98
C ARG A 86 8.74 27.80 13.02
N GLU A 87 7.82 28.69 12.63
CA GLU A 87 6.41 28.37 12.55
C GLU A 87 6.13 27.30 11.48
N LEU A 88 6.77 27.41 10.31
CA LEU A 88 6.69 26.37 9.28
C LEU A 88 7.24 25.02 9.75
N ALA A 89 8.33 25.01 10.51
CA ALA A 89 8.87 23.77 11.09
C ALA A 89 7.90 23.13 12.09
N GLN A 90 7.20 23.93 12.89
CA GLN A 90 6.14 23.45 13.80
C GLN A 90 4.94 22.89 13.02
N GLU A 91 4.56 23.55 11.92
CA GLU A 91 3.49 23.06 11.04
C GLU A 91 3.86 21.72 10.39
N CYS A 92 5.15 21.53 10.02
CA CYS A 92 5.65 20.23 9.57
C CYS A 92 5.50 19.13 10.62
N ASP A 93 5.65 19.44 11.92
CA ASP A 93 5.40 18.47 12.99
C ASP A 93 3.92 18.06 13.04
N SER A 94 3.03 19.03 13.03
CA SER A 94 1.58 18.80 13.02
C SER A 94 1.16 17.95 11.80
N MET A 95 1.70 18.27 10.63
CA MET A 95 1.42 17.51 9.41
C MET A 95 1.97 16.09 9.48
N ASN A 96 3.17 15.92 10.06
CA ASN A 96 3.76 14.59 10.24
C ASN A 96 2.93 13.70 11.19
N GLU A 97 2.32 14.27 12.23
CA GLU A 97 1.41 13.55 13.12
C GLU A 97 0.17 13.07 12.38
N VAL A 98 -0.47 13.96 11.61
CA VAL A 98 -1.65 13.63 10.79
C VAL A 98 -1.35 12.52 9.78
N LEU A 99 -0.25 12.67 9.04
CA LEU A 99 0.17 11.66 8.04
C LEU A 99 0.56 10.33 8.70
N SER A 100 1.15 10.34 9.88
CA SER A 100 1.50 9.12 10.62
C SER A 100 0.24 8.37 11.06
N PHE A 101 -0.78 9.08 11.52
CA PHE A 101 -2.07 8.49 11.86
C PHE A 101 -2.76 7.90 10.60
N GLU A 102 -2.72 8.62 9.48
CA GLU A 102 -3.26 8.11 8.22
C GLU A 102 -2.50 6.86 7.74
N LEU A 103 -1.18 6.84 7.87
CA LEU A 103 -0.35 5.68 7.52
C LEU A 103 -0.76 4.45 8.32
N ASP A 104 -0.98 4.58 9.62
CA ASP A 104 -1.38 3.45 10.47
C ASP A 104 -2.79 2.93 10.10
N ARG A 105 -3.70 3.82 9.74
CA ARG A 105 -5.00 3.45 9.20
C ARG A 105 -4.89 2.69 7.87
N LEU A 106 -4.00 3.16 6.97
CA LEU A 106 -3.75 2.54 5.67
C LEU A 106 -3.07 1.17 5.82
N LYS A 107 -2.14 0.99 6.76
CA LYS A 107 -1.56 -0.33 7.08
C LYS A 107 -2.66 -1.34 7.43
N GLY A 108 -3.58 -0.96 8.32
CA GLY A 108 -4.71 -1.81 8.68
C GLY A 108 -5.65 -2.11 7.50
N ALA A 109 -5.81 -1.16 6.56
CA ALA A 109 -6.57 -1.39 5.33
C ALA A 109 -5.84 -2.35 4.39
N CYS A 110 -4.52 -2.18 4.20
CA CYS A 110 -3.69 -3.08 3.41
C CYS A 110 -3.72 -4.51 3.93
N ASP A 111 -3.62 -4.71 5.24
CA ASP A 111 -3.69 -6.04 5.85
C ASP A 111 -5.02 -6.73 5.58
N ARG A 112 -6.14 -5.99 5.68
CA ARG A 112 -7.47 -6.53 5.38
C ARG A 112 -7.62 -6.91 3.90
N THR A 113 -7.20 -6.02 2.99
CA THR A 113 -7.30 -6.29 1.55
C THR A 113 -6.33 -7.36 1.09
N ALA A 114 -5.12 -7.46 1.65
CA ALA A 114 -4.20 -8.57 1.42
C ALA A 114 -4.78 -9.92 1.85
N LYS A 115 -5.49 -9.94 3.00
CA LYS A 115 -6.19 -11.14 3.46
C LYS A 115 -7.33 -11.51 2.52
N ALA A 116 -8.15 -10.54 2.09
CA ALA A 116 -9.23 -10.75 1.14
C ALA A 116 -8.72 -11.28 -0.21
N TYR A 117 -7.63 -10.71 -0.73
CA TYR A 117 -6.97 -11.17 -1.95
C TYR A 117 -6.50 -12.63 -1.83
N ARG A 118 -5.81 -12.99 -0.74
CA ARG A 118 -5.38 -14.38 -0.50
C ARG A 118 -6.53 -15.35 -0.39
N GLN A 119 -7.63 -14.95 0.25
CA GLN A 119 -8.85 -15.78 0.36
C GLN A 119 -9.51 -15.98 -1.01
N ALA A 120 -9.61 -14.92 -1.82
CA ALA A 120 -10.16 -15.01 -3.17
C ALA A 120 -9.29 -15.91 -4.07
N HIS A 121 -7.97 -15.78 -3.99
CA HIS A 121 -7.03 -16.65 -4.69
C HIS A 121 -7.17 -18.13 -4.29
N HIS A 122 -7.24 -18.39 -2.97
CA HIS A 122 -7.47 -19.73 -2.48
C HIS A 122 -8.81 -20.31 -2.96
N SER A 123 -9.86 -19.49 -3.00
CA SER A 123 -11.18 -19.92 -3.52
C SER A 123 -11.11 -20.34 -5.00
N VAL A 124 -10.38 -19.63 -5.84
CA VAL A 124 -10.18 -20.00 -7.24
C VAL A 124 -9.47 -21.35 -7.35
N LEU A 125 -8.37 -21.52 -6.60
CA LEU A 125 -7.60 -22.79 -6.60
C LEU A 125 -8.42 -23.96 -6.08
N SER A 126 -9.22 -23.76 -5.03
CA SER A 126 -10.07 -24.82 -4.46
C SER A 126 -11.15 -25.24 -5.44
N GLN A 127 -11.82 -24.30 -6.11
CA GLN A 127 -12.85 -24.62 -7.12
C GLN A 127 -12.25 -25.34 -8.33
N TYR A 128 -11.07 -24.93 -8.77
CA TYR A 128 -10.36 -25.60 -9.85
C TYR A 128 -9.98 -27.03 -9.46
N ALA A 129 -9.35 -27.23 -8.28
CA ALA A 129 -8.94 -28.54 -7.80
C ALA A 129 -10.13 -29.47 -7.60
N GLU A 130 -11.26 -28.96 -7.06
CA GLU A 130 -12.49 -29.74 -6.88
C GLU A 130 -13.08 -30.17 -8.24
N HIS A 131 -13.09 -29.28 -9.22
CA HIS A 131 -13.55 -29.61 -10.57
C HIS A 131 -12.70 -30.71 -11.20
N GLU A 132 -11.36 -30.58 -11.14
CA GLU A 132 -10.44 -31.58 -11.70
C GLU A 132 -10.59 -32.94 -11.00
N LEU A 133 -10.70 -32.93 -9.67
CA LEU A 133 -10.92 -34.15 -8.90
C LEU A 133 -12.25 -34.83 -9.30
N ASN A 134 -13.33 -34.06 -9.41
CA ASN A 134 -14.63 -34.59 -9.82
C ASN A 134 -14.62 -35.13 -11.25
N ALA A 135 -13.89 -34.48 -12.18
CA ALA A 135 -13.73 -34.97 -13.55
C ALA A 135 -12.98 -36.30 -13.57
N ALA A 136 -11.85 -36.38 -12.86
CA ALA A 136 -11.05 -37.62 -12.76
C ALA A 136 -11.86 -38.78 -12.12
N LEU A 137 -12.63 -38.50 -11.06
CA LEU A 137 -13.49 -39.50 -10.42
C LEU A 137 -14.58 -39.99 -11.37
N ARG A 138 -15.20 -39.12 -12.13
CA ARG A 138 -16.24 -39.52 -13.12
C ARG A 138 -15.67 -40.46 -14.19
N GLU A 139 -14.50 -40.15 -14.73
CA GLU A 139 -13.82 -41.00 -15.71
C GLU A 139 -13.49 -42.39 -15.12
N THR A 140 -12.88 -42.43 -13.94
CA THR A 140 -12.49 -43.67 -13.27
C THR A 140 -13.70 -44.49 -12.87
N CYS A 141 -14.73 -43.88 -12.27
CA CYS A 141 -15.95 -44.58 -11.88
C CYS A 141 -16.73 -45.11 -13.11
N SER A 142 -16.77 -44.35 -14.20
CA SER A 142 -17.40 -44.80 -15.44
C SER A 142 -16.74 -46.04 -16.02
N ALA A 143 -15.40 -46.09 -16.03
CA ALA A 143 -14.64 -47.26 -16.49
C ALA A 143 -14.82 -48.44 -15.54
N LEU A 144 -14.82 -48.21 -14.24
CA LEU A 144 -15.02 -49.27 -13.22
C LEU A 144 -16.44 -49.88 -13.34
N VAL A 145 -17.47 -49.05 -13.42
CA VAL A 145 -18.87 -49.52 -13.58
C VAL A 145 -19.03 -50.31 -14.86
N ARG A 146 -18.39 -49.91 -15.97
CA ARG A 146 -18.40 -50.66 -17.23
C ARG A 146 -17.75 -52.02 -17.07
N ALA A 147 -16.56 -52.08 -16.45
CA ALA A 147 -15.86 -53.33 -16.20
C ALA A 147 -16.66 -54.27 -15.30
N MET A 148 -17.30 -53.76 -14.24
CA MET A 148 -18.16 -54.56 -13.36
C MET A 148 -19.38 -55.11 -14.10
N LYS A 149 -20.06 -54.31 -14.94
CA LYS A 149 -21.19 -54.77 -15.76
C LYS A 149 -20.77 -55.88 -16.72
N LEU A 150 -19.64 -55.73 -17.39
CA LEU A 150 -19.11 -56.78 -18.29
C LEU A 150 -18.79 -58.07 -17.53
N ASN A 151 -18.19 -57.96 -16.35
CA ASN A 151 -17.86 -59.15 -15.55
C ASN A 151 -19.14 -59.90 -15.09
N ILE A 152 -20.18 -59.18 -14.70
CA ILE A 152 -21.49 -59.77 -14.33
C ILE A 152 -22.11 -60.50 -15.55
N LEU A 153 -21.98 -59.96 -16.74
CA LEU A 153 -22.50 -60.57 -17.98
C LEU A 153 -21.73 -61.85 -18.35
N VAL A 154 -20.47 -61.97 -18.00
CA VAL A 154 -19.66 -63.15 -18.30
C VAL A 154 -19.86 -64.28 -17.27
N LEU A 155 -20.29 -63.93 -16.05
CA LEU A 155 -20.53 -64.90 -14.97
C LEU A 155 -21.94 -65.50 -14.95
N ASN A 156 -22.87 -65.03 -15.80
CA ASN A 156 -24.20 -65.58 -16.01
C ASN A 156 -24.27 -66.26 -17.36
#